data_09fd387d10d68c45cb1c988e7910d4b6
#
_entry.id   09fd387d10d68c45cb1c988e7910d4b6
#
_cell.length_a   1.000
_cell.length_b   1.000
_cell.length_c   1.000
_cell.angle_alpha   90.00
_cell.angle_beta   90.00
_cell.angle_gamma   90.00
#
_symmetry.space_group_name_H-M   'P 1'
#
loop_
_entity.id
_entity.type
_entity.pdbx_description
1 polymer ?
#
loop_
_entity_poly.entity_id
_entity_poly.type
_entity_poly.pdbx_seq_one_letter_code
_entity_poly.pdbx_strand_id
1 'polypeptide(L)'
;MKIKWLKNIFILFIILIFISAFSSSYSSLNLDKLIYVLALGIDKGDNNQLEVTFQFSNPLSPDSAGSEKAETLSNTVTASSISSAINLANSYQERQLNLSHCKVIIFSEELAVEGISEEIYTLINDTQIRPSSNIVISKCSAKSYIKQTKPEVENLISKYYEMFAQSSKYTGHMPDATIGKFFNSLICNTCEPFAILGNSSTNSSSVHGSNNIENIGVAVFKNDVLVGELNSNETIAFLNMRNAVDRFLISVPDPFNHNNYIDIYVTPLKSRKV
;
A
#
# COMPACT_ATOMS: atom_id res chain seq x y z
N MET A 1 35.05 -59.47 1.34
CA MET A 1 33.97 -58.60 0.76
C MET A 1 33.25 -57.76 1.83
N LYS A 2 32.99 -58.26 3.02
CA LYS A 2 32.23 -57.58 4.10
C LYS A 2 32.95 -56.30 4.67
N ILE A 3 34.27 -56.28 4.76
CA ILE A 3 35.03 -55.14 5.34
C ILE A 3 34.99 -53.89 4.42
N LYS A 4 35.05 -54.03 3.11
CA LYS A 4 34.94 -52.90 2.17
C LYS A 4 33.56 -52.25 2.22
N TRP A 5 32.51 -53.01 2.42
CA TRP A 5 31.14 -52.56 2.52
C TRP A 5 30.89 -51.74 3.82
N LEU A 6 31.46 -52.22 4.96
CA LEU A 6 31.40 -51.49 6.23
C LEU A 6 32.13 -50.14 6.14
N LYS A 7 33.29 -50.08 5.47
CA LYS A 7 34.04 -48.85 5.28
C LYS A 7 33.25 -47.82 4.45
N ASN A 8 32.53 -48.24 3.41
CA ASN A 8 31.72 -47.34 2.60
C ASN A 8 30.50 -46.81 3.37
N ILE A 9 29.86 -47.65 4.21
CA ILE A 9 28.75 -47.19 5.07
C ILE A 9 29.26 -46.18 6.10
N PHE A 10 30.44 -46.37 6.67
CA PHE A 10 31.05 -45.44 7.64
C PHE A 10 31.38 -44.07 7.00
N ILE A 11 31.89 -44.08 5.75
CA ILE A 11 32.16 -42.85 5.00
C ILE A 11 30.83 -42.13 4.68
N LEU A 12 29.79 -42.86 4.27
CA LEU A 12 28.47 -42.26 3.98
C LEU A 12 27.85 -41.66 5.23
N PHE A 13 28.03 -42.25 6.41
CA PHE A 13 27.56 -41.77 7.69
C PHE A 13 28.30 -40.48 8.12
N ILE A 14 29.61 -40.39 7.87
CA ILE A 14 30.41 -39.18 8.13
C ILE A 14 29.96 -38.03 7.20
N ILE A 15 29.68 -38.30 5.91
CA ILE A 15 29.19 -37.31 4.96
C ILE A 15 27.81 -36.82 5.39
N LEU A 16 26.93 -37.69 5.86
CA LEU A 16 25.59 -37.31 6.35
C LEU A 16 25.65 -36.42 7.58
N ILE A 17 26.56 -36.72 8.54
CA ILE A 17 26.81 -35.87 9.72
C ILE A 17 27.34 -34.49 9.28
N PHE A 18 28.26 -34.46 8.31
CA PHE A 18 28.83 -33.21 7.79
C PHE A 18 27.76 -32.34 7.13
N ILE A 19 26.91 -32.92 6.29
CA ILE A 19 25.78 -32.22 5.67
C ILE A 19 24.79 -31.70 6.73
N SER A 20 24.50 -32.52 7.76
CA SER A 20 23.62 -32.12 8.87
C SER A 20 24.20 -30.96 9.70
N ALA A 21 25.51 -30.94 9.94
CA ALA A 21 26.18 -29.86 10.65
C ALA A 21 26.16 -28.52 9.88
N PHE A 22 26.25 -28.56 8.55
CA PHE A 22 26.15 -27.36 7.71
C PHE A 22 24.71 -26.87 7.53
N SER A 23 23.71 -27.74 7.73
CA SER A 23 22.29 -27.38 7.59
C SER A 23 21.75 -26.56 8.77
N SER A 24 22.49 -26.43 9.88
CA SER A 24 22.04 -25.82 11.13
C SER A 24 22.22 -24.29 11.24
N SER A 25 22.70 -23.62 10.19
CA SER A 25 23.01 -22.18 10.24
C SER A 25 21.91 -21.28 9.67
N TYR A 26 20.66 -21.71 9.65
CA TYR A 26 19.57 -20.79 9.41
C TYR A 26 19.31 -20.00 10.70
N SER A 27 19.77 -18.76 10.71
CA SER A 27 19.36 -17.76 11.70
C SER A 27 17.84 -17.62 11.64
N SER A 28 17.15 -18.30 12.55
CA SER A 28 15.71 -18.10 12.73
C SER A 28 15.52 -16.67 13.22
N LEU A 29 14.99 -15.77 12.36
CA LEU A 29 14.54 -14.46 12.78
C LEU A 29 13.52 -14.68 13.90
N ASN A 30 13.85 -14.28 15.12
CA ASN A 30 12.91 -14.31 16.24
C ASN A 30 11.75 -13.37 15.94
N LEU A 31 10.59 -13.90 15.59
CA LEU A 31 9.37 -13.16 15.28
C LEU A 31 8.99 -12.16 16.38
N ASP A 32 9.31 -12.49 17.63
CA ASP A 32 9.07 -11.63 18.80
C ASP A 32 9.91 -10.34 18.81
N LYS A 33 10.97 -10.28 18.01
CA LYS A 33 11.82 -9.10 17.86
C LYS A 33 11.44 -8.20 16.68
N LEU A 34 10.39 -8.55 15.95
CA LEU A 34 9.92 -7.79 14.81
C LEU A 34 8.69 -6.96 15.16
N ILE A 35 8.58 -5.78 14.56
CA ILE A 35 7.37 -4.98 14.51
C ILE A 35 6.97 -4.78 13.05
N TYR A 36 5.73 -5.14 12.72
CA TYR A 36 5.26 -5.11 11.34
C TYR A 36 4.68 -3.74 10.98
N VAL A 37 5.27 -3.13 9.95
CA VAL A 37 4.76 -1.90 9.35
C VAL A 37 3.57 -2.24 8.47
N LEU A 38 2.44 -1.56 8.67
CA LEU A 38 1.18 -1.75 7.94
C LEU A 38 0.99 -0.68 6.85
N ALA A 39 1.41 0.55 7.13
CA ALA A 39 1.40 1.66 6.20
C ALA A 39 2.70 2.48 6.32
N LEU A 40 3.14 3.01 5.18
CA LEU A 40 4.29 3.89 5.06
C LEU A 40 3.83 5.23 4.48
N GLY A 41 4.03 6.31 5.21
CA GLY A 41 3.76 7.68 4.76
C GLY A 41 5.06 8.39 4.44
N ILE A 42 5.10 9.11 3.32
CA ILE A 42 6.27 9.82 2.85
C ILE A 42 5.84 11.24 2.51
N ASP A 43 6.32 12.15 3.33
CA ASP A 43 6.11 13.58 3.19
C ASP A 43 7.41 14.26 2.78
N LYS A 44 7.29 15.41 2.12
CA LYS A 44 8.41 16.30 1.91
C LYS A 44 8.80 16.94 3.26
N GLY A 45 10.07 16.87 3.59
CA GLY A 45 10.65 17.51 4.76
C GLY A 45 11.44 18.76 4.39
N ASP A 46 11.97 19.45 5.40
CA ASP A 46 12.85 20.59 5.21
C ASP A 46 14.21 20.16 4.64
N ASN A 47 14.91 21.11 3.98
CA ASN A 47 16.28 20.93 3.50
C ASN A 47 16.47 19.71 2.58
N ASN A 48 15.54 19.43 1.70
CA ASN A 48 15.57 18.31 0.78
C ASN A 48 15.62 16.93 1.47
N GLN A 49 15.02 16.85 2.66
CA GLN A 49 14.84 15.61 3.41
C GLN A 49 13.41 15.10 3.25
N LEU A 50 13.19 13.86 3.65
CA LEU A 50 11.88 13.22 3.70
C LEU A 50 11.44 13.08 5.17
N GLU A 51 10.15 13.33 5.44
CA GLU A 51 9.50 12.87 6.65
C GLU A 51 8.82 11.54 6.39
N VAL A 52 9.36 10.47 6.95
CA VAL A 52 8.86 9.11 6.77
C VAL A 52 8.10 8.67 8.01
N THR A 53 6.83 8.36 7.83
CA THR A 53 5.93 7.92 8.91
C THR A 53 5.63 6.43 8.76
N PHE A 54 5.96 5.67 9.78
CA PHE A 54 5.68 4.23 9.88
C PHE A 54 4.44 4.02 10.76
N GLN A 55 3.47 3.25 10.29
CA GLN A 55 2.33 2.79 11.08
C GLN A 55 2.46 1.31 11.37
N PHE A 56 2.31 0.93 12.64
CA PHE A 56 2.43 -0.45 13.10
C PHE A 56 1.15 -0.91 13.79
N SER A 57 0.94 -2.23 13.83
CA SER A 57 0.00 -2.82 14.78
C SER A 57 0.61 -2.78 16.18
N ASN A 58 -0.18 -2.42 17.19
CA ASN A 58 0.28 -2.49 18.59
C ASN A 58 0.39 -3.98 19.00
N PRO A 59 1.59 -4.50 19.26
CA PRO A 59 1.76 -5.91 19.64
C PRO A 59 1.30 -6.21 21.09
N LEU A 60 1.04 -5.16 21.88
CA LEU A 60 0.59 -5.26 23.27
C LEU A 60 -0.94 -5.14 23.39
N SER A 61 -1.64 -4.83 22.30
CA SER A 61 -3.10 -4.93 22.28
C SER A 61 -3.44 -6.40 22.43
N PRO A 62 -4.06 -6.84 23.54
CA PRO A 62 -4.48 -8.21 23.62
C PRO A 62 -5.45 -8.47 22.45
N ASP A 63 -5.23 -9.54 21.70
CA ASP A 63 -6.25 -10.18 20.86
C ASP A 63 -7.37 -10.69 21.81
N SER A 64 -7.94 -9.75 22.54
CA SER A 64 -9.08 -10.04 23.38
C SER A 64 -10.23 -10.37 22.44
N ALA A 65 -10.65 -11.59 22.51
CA ALA A 65 -11.89 -12.12 21.99
C ALA A 65 -13.11 -11.32 22.49
N GLY A 66 -13.13 -10.02 22.27
CA GLY A 66 -14.16 -9.08 22.74
C GLY A 66 -13.84 -7.63 22.42
N SER A 67 -14.26 -7.20 21.23
CA SER A 67 -14.73 -5.83 20.90
C SER A 67 -13.82 -4.61 21.09
N GLU A 68 -12.54 -4.69 21.37
CA GLU A 68 -11.67 -3.50 21.30
C GLU A 68 -10.91 -3.46 19.99
N LYS A 69 -11.02 -2.32 19.28
CA LYS A 69 -10.28 -2.04 18.04
C LYS A 69 -8.79 -2.14 18.33
N ALA A 70 -8.06 -2.84 17.49
CA ALA A 70 -6.60 -2.91 17.58
C ALA A 70 -6.00 -1.50 17.44
N GLU A 71 -5.37 -1.02 18.52
CA GLU A 71 -4.67 0.25 18.49
C GLU A 71 -3.50 0.20 17.50
N THR A 72 -3.36 1.26 16.71
CA THR A 72 -2.22 1.45 15.84
C THR A 72 -1.31 2.54 16.39
N LEU A 73 -0.03 2.30 16.32
CA LEU A 73 1.00 3.26 16.67
C LEU A 73 1.63 3.83 15.41
N SER A 74 2.05 5.08 15.45
CA SER A 74 2.80 5.68 14.34
C SER A 74 4.02 6.41 14.84
N ASN A 75 5.13 6.26 14.13
CA ASN A 75 6.38 6.99 14.37
C ASN A 75 6.81 7.70 13.08
N THR A 76 7.33 8.91 13.21
CA THR A 76 7.82 9.73 12.09
C THR A 76 9.29 10.01 12.27
N VAL A 77 10.05 9.86 11.21
CA VAL A 77 11.50 10.06 11.17
C VAL A 77 11.84 10.96 10.00
N THR A 78 12.70 11.95 10.22
CA THR A 78 13.23 12.82 9.16
C THR A 78 14.60 12.29 8.72
N ALA A 79 14.77 12.05 7.42
CA ALA A 79 16.00 11.49 6.85
C ALA A 79 16.18 11.91 5.39
N SER A 80 17.38 11.71 4.85
CA SER A 80 17.70 12.03 3.45
C SER A 80 17.12 11.03 2.44
N SER A 81 16.69 9.86 2.89
CA SER A 81 16.10 8.82 2.05
C SER A 81 15.25 7.86 2.87
N ILE A 82 14.40 7.07 2.20
CA ILE A 82 13.57 6.05 2.85
C ILE A 82 14.46 5.00 3.56
N SER A 83 15.53 4.54 2.91
CA SER A 83 16.45 3.57 3.52
C SER A 83 17.14 4.12 4.77
N SER A 84 17.54 5.40 4.74
CA SER A 84 18.09 6.08 5.91
C SER A 84 17.05 6.23 7.03
N ALA A 85 15.80 6.52 6.69
CA ALA A 85 14.69 6.60 7.65
C ALA A 85 14.43 5.25 8.34
N ILE A 86 14.43 4.15 7.58
CA ILE A 86 14.27 2.79 8.13
C ILE A 86 15.41 2.45 9.09
N ASN A 87 16.64 2.74 8.68
CA ASN A 87 17.81 2.49 9.52
C ASN A 87 17.79 3.33 10.81
N LEU A 88 17.44 4.61 10.68
CA LEU A 88 17.35 5.53 11.82
C LEU A 88 16.21 5.11 12.75
N ALA A 89 15.04 4.72 12.24
CA ALA A 89 13.94 4.20 13.03
C ALA A 89 14.33 2.94 13.82
N ASN A 90 15.07 2.03 13.20
CA ASN A 90 15.58 0.82 13.86
C ASN A 90 16.59 1.13 15.00
N SER A 91 17.20 2.31 15.03
CA SER A 91 18.19 2.66 16.05
C SER A 91 17.57 2.99 17.42
N TYR A 92 16.28 3.39 17.45
CA TYR A 92 15.58 3.73 18.70
C TYR A 92 14.26 2.97 18.92
N GLN A 93 13.96 2.00 18.07
CA GLN A 93 12.86 1.07 18.30
C GLN A 93 13.34 -0.16 19.09
N GLU A 94 12.53 -0.62 20.02
CA GLU A 94 12.81 -1.84 20.79
C GLU A 94 12.77 -3.11 19.93
N ARG A 95 12.11 -3.03 18.77
CA ARG A 95 11.92 -4.13 17.82
C ARG A 95 12.32 -3.68 16.43
N GLN A 96 12.87 -4.60 15.64
CA GLN A 96 13.27 -4.34 14.27
C GLN A 96 12.03 -4.16 13.37
N LEU A 97 12.03 -3.10 12.57
CA LEU A 97 11.00 -2.84 11.58
C LEU A 97 10.99 -3.93 10.50
N ASN A 98 9.82 -4.44 10.18
CA ASN A 98 9.59 -5.36 9.09
C ASN A 98 8.48 -4.82 8.18
N LEU A 99 8.83 -4.53 6.92
CA LEU A 99 7.92 -3.93 5.94
C LEU A 99 7.15 -4.97 5.12
N SER A 100 7.35 -6.28 5.36
CA SER A 100 6.71 -7.35 4.57
C SER A 100 5.17 -7.36 4.66
N HIS A 101 4.61 -6.67 5.65
CA HIS A 101 3.17 -6.49 5.85
C HIS A 101 2.67 -5.10 5.43
N CYS A 102 3.50 -4.27 4.83
CA CYS A 102 3.10 -2.96 4.32
C CYS A 102 2.06 -3.12 3.21
N LYS A 103 0.86 -2.60 3.44
CA LYS A 103 -0.30 -2.73 2.54
C LYS A 103 -0.51 -1.49 1.69
N VAL A 104 -0.08 -0.33 2.20
CA VAL A 104 -0.27 0.96 1.54
C VAL A 104 0.96 1.85 1.74
N ILE A 105 1.33 2.53 0.68
CA ILE A 105 2.37 3.54 0.64
C ILE A 105 1.69 4.83 0.24
N ILE A 106 1.82 5.85 1.10
CA ILE A 106 1.15 7.14 0.96
C ILE A 106 2.22 8.20 0.71
N PHE A 107 2.10 8.91 -0.39
CA PHE A 107 2.90 10.10 -0.68
C PHE A 107 2.05 11.35 -0.48
N SER A 108 2.61 12.42 0.07
CA SER A 108 1.95 13.72 0.05
C SER A 108 1.87 14.27 -1.37
N GLU A 109 0.82 15.03 -1.67
CA GLU A 109 0.67 15.74 -2.94
C GLU A 109 1.87 16.66 -3.20
N GLU A 110 2.35 17.35 -2.17
CA GLU A 110 3.51 18.24 -2.25
C GLU A 110 4.76 17.55 -2.79
N LEU A 111 5.06 16.33 -2.30
CA LEU A 111 6.16 15.54 -2.80
C LEU A 111 5.89 15.02 -4.21
N ALA A 112 4.67 14.56 -4.48
CA ALA A 112 4.30 13.98 -5.76
C ALA A 112 4.36 14.99 -6.93
N VAL A 113 4.14 16.28 -6.68
CA VAL A 113 4.28 17.36 -7.68
C VAL A 113 5.75 17.61 -8.05
N GLU A 114 6.69 17.33 -7.16
CA GLU A 114 8.12 17.44 -7.44
C GLU A 114 8.69 16.22 -8.18
N GLY A 115 8.03 15.07 -8.05
CA GLY A 115 8.42 13.79 -8.62
C GLY A 115 8.80 12.78 -7.53
N ILE A 116 8.45 11.52 -7.75
CA ILE A 116 8.61 10.43 -6.77
C ILE A 116 9.39 9.23 -7.32
N SER A 117 10.14 9.43 -8.40
CA SER A 117 10.87 8.32 -9.03
C SER A 117 11.88 7.68 -8.10
N GLU A 118 12.66 8.46 -7.37
CA GLU A 118 13.71 7.96 -6.47
C GLU A 118 13.12 7.09 -5.36
N GLU A 119 12.00 7.54 -4.77
CA GLU A 119 11.28 6.82 -3.73
C GLU A 119 10.68 5.52 -4.27
N ILE A 120 10.07 5.55 -5.45
CA ILE A 120 9.51 4.36 -6.11
C ILE A 120 10.61 3.34 -6.40
N TYR A 121 11.76 3.77 -6.96
CA TYR A 121 12.90 2.87 -7.21
C TYR A 121 13.45 2.29 -5.89
N THR A 122 13.56 3.09 -4.86
CA THR A 122 14.02 2.64 -3.54
C THR A 122 13.09 1.59 -2.95
N LEU A 123 11.78 1.83 -3.00
CA LEU A 123 10.77 0.94 -2.43
C LEU A 123 10.63 -0.38 -3.22
N ILE A 124 10.68 -0.34 -4.55
CA ILE A 124 10.53 -1.56 -5.35
C ILE A 124 11.76 -2.47 -5.27
N ASN A 125 12.93 -1.90 -4.99
CA ASN A 125 14.16 -2.65 -4.77
C ASN A 125 14.32 -3.17 -3.35
N ASP A 126 13.49 -2.74 -2.40
CA ASP A 126 13.47 -3.31 -1.05
C ASP A 126 12.78 -4.67 -1.08
N THR A 127 13.50 -5.70 -0.66
CA THR A 127 13.03 -7.09 -0.65
C THR A 127 11.83 -7.34 0.25
N GLN A 128 11.56 -6.46 1.20
CA GLN A 128 10.44 -6.57 2.13
C GLN A 128 9.16 -5.94 1.56
N ILE A 129 9.27 -4.94 0.68
CA ILE A 129 8.11 -4.27 0.09
C ILE A 129 7.49 -5.17 -1.00
N ARG A 130 6.19 -5.40 -0.88
CA ARG A 130 5.47 -6.19 -1.88
C ARG A 130 5.04 -5.30 -3.04
N PRO A 131 5.27 -5.72 -4.29
CA PRO A 131 4.75 -5.00 -5.47
C PRO A 131 3.23 -4.82 -5.49
N SER A 132 2.50 -5.59 -4.68
CA SER A 132 1.05 -5.50 -4.50
C SER A 132 0.61 -4.47 -3.46
N SER A 133 1.52 -3.78 -2.79
CA SER A 133 1.18 -2.68 -1.87
C SER A 133 0.53 -1.53 -2.64
N ASN A 134 -0.60 -1.01 -2.13
CA ASN A 134 -1.32 0.08 -2.76
C ASN A 134 -0.52 1.39 -2.69
N ILE A 135 -0.65 2.22 -3.72
CA ILE A 135 -0.05 3.56 -3.76
C ILE A 135 -1.16 4.62 -3.70
N VAL A 136 -1.02 5.55 -2.77
CA VAL A 136 -1.98 6.64 -2.51
C VAL A 136 -1.25 7.97 -2.56
N ILE A 137 -1.82 8.94 -3.24
CA ILE A 137 -1.41 10.35 -3.16
C ILE A 137 -2.40 11.06 -2.26
N SER A 138 -1.91 11.63 -1.18
CA SER A 138 -2.74 12.28 -0.18
C SER A 138 -2.71 13.81 -0.35
N LYS A 139 -3.88 14.44 -0.39
CA LYS A 139 -4.02 15.90 -0.41
C LYS A 139 -3.60 16.57 0.90
N CYS A 140 -3.64 15.84 2.00
CA CYS A 140 -3.00 16.25 3.25
C CYS A 140 -1.63 15.57 3.37
N SER A 141 -0.87 15.91 4.42
CA SER A 141 0.37 15.18 4.67
C SER A 141 0.09 13.69 4.86
N ALA A 142 1.00 12.83 4.38
CA ALA A 142 0.90 11.38 4.54
C ALA A 142 0.80 10.97 6.02
N LYS A 143 1.51 11.70 6.88
CA LYS A 143 1.40 11.58 8.35
C LYS A 143 -0.02 11.84 8.85
N SER A 144 -0.67 12.90 8.35
CA SER A 144 -2.05 13.23 8.74
C SER A 144 -3.03 12.20 8.22
N TYR A 145 -2.84 11.73 6.98
CA TYR A 145 -3.61 10.64 6.39
C TYR A 145 -3.57 9.39 7.27
N ILE A 146 -2.38 8.94 7.67
CA ILE A 146 -2.20 7.76 8.52
C ILE A 146 -2.92 7.94 9.87
N LYS A 147 -2.78 9.10 10.51
CA LYS A 147 -3.40 9.39 11.82
C LYS A 147 -4.92 9.47 11.76
N GLN A 148 -5.47 9.98 10.66
CA GLN A 148 -6.91 10.14 10.46
C GLN A 148 -7.58 8.86 9.95
N THR A 149 -6.83 7.92 9.39
CA THR A 149 -7.38 6.63 8.95
C THR A 149 -7.81 5.80 10.15
N LYS A 150 -9.10 5.81 10.45
CA LYS A 150 -9.73 5.06 11.54
C LYS A 150 -10.93 4.29 11.00
N PRO A 151 -10.76 3.03 10.55
CA PRO A 151 -11.87 2.24 10.06
C PRO A 151 -12.90 2.02 11.17
N GLU A 152 -14.18 2.18 10.85
CA GLU A 152 -15.27 2.05 11.83
C GLU A 152 -15.74 0.60 11.97
N VAL A 153 -15.75 -0.15 10.88
CA VAL A 153 -16.30 -1.50 10.78
C VAL A 153 -15.22 -2.57 10.98
N GLU A 154 -14.03 -2.34 10.42
CA GLU A 154 -12.94 -3.31 10.50
C GLU A 154 -12.11 -3.10 11.77
N ASN A 155 -11.91 -4.16 12.53
CA ASN A 155 -11.08 -4.10 13.75
C ASN A 155 -9.58 -3.99 13.42
N LEU A 156 -9.17 -4.52 12.26
CA LEU A 156 -7.78 -4.51 11.81
C LEU A 156 -7.59 -3.55 10.66
N ILE A 157 -6.77 -2.52 10.86
CA ILE A 157 -6.46 -1.52 9.82
C ILE A 157 -5.82 -2.15 8.56
N SER A 158 -5.08 -3.25 8.70
CA SER A 158 -4.48 -3.97 7.58
C SER A 158 -5.53 -4.50 6.61
N LYS A 159 -6.68 -4.99 7.12
CA LYS A 159 -7.80 -5.42 6.29
C LYS A 159 -8.45 -4.25 5.56
N TYR A 160 -8.59 -3.11 6.22
CA TYR A 160 -9.10 -1.90 5.57
C TYR A 160 -8.25 -1.53 4.35
N TYR A 161 -6.93 -1.52 4.48
CA TYR A 161 -6.05 -1.24 3.35
C TYR A 161 -6.09 -2.33 2.25
N GLU A 162 -6.32 -3.59 2.61
CA GLU A 162 -6.50 -4.67 1.64
C GLU A 162 -7.77 -4.53 0.80
N MET A 163 -8.81 -3.89 1.33
CA MET A 163 -10.08 -3.69 0.63
C MET A 163 -9.97 -2.72 -0.55
N PHE A 164 -8.93 -1.88 -0.63
CA PHE A 164 -8.78 -0.91 -1.72
C PHE A 164 -8.84 -1.58 -3.11
N ALA A 165 -8.11 -2.67 -3.30
CA ALA A 165 -8.10 -3.40 -4.56
C ALA A 165 -9.47 -4.07 -4.88
N GLN A 166 -10.25 -4.42 -3.85
CA GLN A 166 -11.58 -5.00 -4.05
C GLN A 166 -12.62 -3.92 -4.38
N SER A 167 -12.61 -2.79 -3.64
CA SER A 167 -13.52 -1.68 -3.85
C SER A 167 -13.43 -1.12 -5.26
N SER A 168 -12.24 -1.04 -5.83
CA SER A 168 -11.98 -0.62 -7.20
C SER A 168 -12.87 -1.36 -8.22
N LYS A 169 -13.04 -2.68 -8.07
CA LYS A 169 -13.78 -3.50 -9.03
C LYS A 169 -15.30 -3.31 -8.96
N TYR A 170 -15.82 -2.95 -7.80
CA TYR A 170 -17.27 -2.92 -7.56
C TYR A 170 -17.88 -1.53 -7.55
N THR A 171 -17.09 -0.51 -7.28
CA THR A 171 -17.60 0.87 -7.17
C THR A 171 -17.18 1.75 -8.34
N GLY A 172 -16.02 1.53 -8.91
CA GLY A 172 -15.46 2.37 -9.96
C GLY A 172 -14.99 3.76 -9.50
N HIS A 173 -15.02 4.07 -8.19
CA HIS A 173 -14.62 5.37 -7.66
C HIS A 173 -13.15 5.47 -7.30
N MET A 174 -12.43 4.34 -7.28
CA MET A 174 -11.03 4.26 -6.90
C MET A 174 -10.31 3.28 -7.83
N PRO A 175 -9.08 3.57 -8.31
CA PRO A 175 -8.33 2.66 -9.16
C PRO A 175 -7.67 1.54 -8.34
N ASP A 176 -7.46 0.39 -8.97
CA ASP A 176 -6.57 -0.65 -8.45
C ASP A 176 -5.11 -0.26 -8.81
N ALA A 177 -4.51 0.59 -7.98
CA ALA A 177 -3.17 1.12 -8.16
C ALA A 177 -2.22 0.54 -7.09
N THR A 178 -1.22 -0.20 -7.54
CA THR A 178 -0.16 -0.77 -6.69
C THR A 178 1.19 -0.22 -7.10
N ILE A 179 2.18 -0.27 -6.18
CA ILE A 179 3.53 0.22 -6.46
C ILE A 179 4.16 -0.53 -7.65
N GLY A 180 3.88 -1.83 -7.81
CA GLY A 180 4.36 -2.60 -8.94
C GLY A 180 3.75 -2.15 -10.28
N LYS A 181 2.45 -1.81 -10.31
CA LYS A 181 1.80 -1.26 -11.51
C LYS A 181 2.32 0.14 -11.83
N PHE A 182 2.50 0.96 -10.81
CA PHE A 182 3.07 2.30 -10.95
C PHE A 182 4.49 2.23 -11.55
N PHE A 183 5.36 1.42 -10.96
CA PHE A 183 6.72 1.20 -11.45
C PHE A 183 6.75 0.68 -12.90
N ASN A 184 5.92 -0.32 -13.24
CA ASN A 184 5.83 -0.84 -14.60
C ASN A 184 5.40 0.23 -15.60
N SER A 185 4.50 1.14 -15.20
CA SER A 185 4.11 2.26 -16.05
C SER A 185 5.22 3.31 -16.17
N LEU A 186 5.97 3.55 -15.08
CA LEU A 186 7.09 4.49 -15.07
C LEU A 186 8.22 4.09 -16.03
N ILE A 187 8.52 2.79 -16.13
CA ILE A 187 9.57 2.29 -17.05
C ILE A 187 9.04 2.03 -18.46
N CYS A 188 7.76 2.15 -18.71
CA CYS A 188 7.13 1.92 -20.00
C CYS A 188 7.12 3.22 -20.81
N ASN A 189 7.68 3.21 -22.04
CA ASN A 189 7.78 4.40 -22.87
C ASN A 189 6.43 4.95 -23.39
N THR A 190 5.35 4.20 -23.26
CA THR A 190 4.02 4.54 -23.82
C THR A 190 2.91 4.54 -22.77
N CYS A 191 3.27 4.38 -21.50
CA CYS A 191 2.32 4.31 -20.40
C CYS A 191 2.60 5.44 -19.42
N GLU A 192 1.55 6.00 -18.85
CA GLU A 192 1.68 6.96 -17.75
C GLU A 192 1.17 6.32 -16.46
N PRO A 193 1.88 6.52 -15.34
CA PRO A 193 1.44 6.02 -14.05
C PRO A 193 0.19 6.73 -13.53
N PHE A 194 -0.49 6.05 -12.62
CA PHE A 194 -1.57 6.63 -11.83
C PHE A 194 -1.61 5.99 -10.44
N ALA A 195 -2.19 6.72 -9.49
CA ALA A 195 -2.31 6.30 -8.10
C ALA A 195 -3.74 6.55 -7.59
N ILE A 196 -4.05 6.02 -6.41
CA ILE A 196 -5.26 6.32 -5.68
C ILE A 196 -5.16 7.76 -5.15
N LEU A 197 -6.23 8.56 -5.29
CA LEU A 197 -6.31 9.87 -4.67
C LEU A 197 -6.98 9.75 -3.30
N GLY A 198 -6.26 10.15 -2.25
CA GLY A 198 -6.73 10.17 -0.88
C GLY A 198 -6.98 11.60 -0.40
N ASN A 199 -8.16 11.86 0.16
CA ASN A 199 -8.53 13.15 0.71
C ASN A 199 -8.96 13.02 2.17
N SER A 200 -8.70 14.07 2.95
CA SER A 200 -9.24 14.20 4.31
C SER A 200 -10.64 14.82 4.24
N SER A 201 -11.61 14.15 4.79
CA SER A 201 -13.01 14.60 4.83
C SER A 201 -13.28 15.78 5.79
N THR A 202 -12.24 16.48 6.26
CA THR A 202 -12.40 17.66 7.14
C THR A 202 -13.09 18.85 6.48
N ASN A 203 -13.32 18.81 5.17
CA ASN A 203 -14.09 19.83 4.44
C ASN A 203 -15.53 19.37 4.24
N SER A 204 -16.42 19.90 5.02
CA SER A 204 -17.88 20.18 4.96
C SER A 204 -18.78 19.60 3.85
N SER A 205 -18.33 18.72 3.01
CA SER A 205 -19.11 18.02 1.97
C SER A 205 -19.07 16.50 2.10
N SER A 206 -18.48 15.95 3.18
CA SER A 206 -18.50 14.51 3.42
C SER A 206 -19.92 14.06 3.72
N VAL A 207 -20.42 13.15 2.92
CA VAL A 207 -21.70 12.47 3.08
C VAL A 207 -21.77 11.69 4.41
N HIS A 208 -20.63 11.48 5.04
CA HIS A 208 -20.49 10.82 6.34
C HIS A 208 -19.77 11.76 7.31
N GLY A 209 -20.49 12.24 8.31
CA GLY A 209 -20.04 13.19 9.33
C GLY A 209 -18.93 12.71 10.28
N SER A 210 -18.03 11.87 9.83
CA SER A 210 -16.85 11.40 10.56
C SER A 210 -15.56 11.93 9.90
N ASN A 211 -14.57 12.28 10.70
CA ASN A 211 -13.22 12.70 10.26
C ASN A 211 -12.44 11.55 9.62
N ASN A 212 -12.99 10.91 8.61
CA ASN A 212 -12.40 9.76 7.94
C ASN A 212 -11.75 10.17 6.62
N ILE A 213 -10.73 9.44 6.24
CA ILE A 213 -10.09 9.56 4.93
C ILE A 213 -11.02 8.95 3.88
N GLU A 214 -11.21 9.68 2.79
CA GLU A 214 -11.91 9.22 1.59
C GLU A 214 -10.88 8.95 0.49
N ASN A 215 -10.95 7.74 -0.09
CA ASN A 215 -10.12 7.35 -1.23
C ASN A 215 -11.00 7.33 -2.48
N ILE A 216 -11.19 8.50 -3.08
CA ILE A 216 -12.05 8.71 -4.22
C ILE A 216 -11.30 9.52 -5.27
N GLY A 217 -11.09 8.94 -6.44
CA GLY A 217 -10.42 9.62 -7.52
C GLY A 217 -9.12 8.96 -7.94
N VAL A 218 -8.51 9.53 -8.96
CA VAL A 218 -7.23 9.11 -9.53
C VAL A 218 -6.26 10.29 -9.54
N ALA A 219 -5.10 10.07 -8.99
CA ALA A 219 -3.93 10.94 -9.18
C ALA A 219 -3.23 10.53 -10.49
N VAL A 220 -3.09 11.45 -11.44
CA VAL A 220 -2.55 11.23 -12.77
C VAL A 220 -1.15 11.79 -12.87
N PHE A 221 -0.23 11.00 -13.39
CA PHE A 221 1.17 11.35 -13.51
C PHE A 221 1.60 11.50 -14.96
N LYS A 222 2.60 12.34 -15.16
CA LYS A 222 3.42 12.35 -16.36
C LYS A 222 4.83 11.94 -15.94
N ASN A 223 5.24 10.76 -16.36
CA ASN A 223 6.39 10.06 -15.76
C ASN A 223 6.19 9.91 -14.23
N ASP A 224 7.02 10.56 -13.42
CA ASP A 224 7.01 10.50 -11.95
C ASP A 224 6.40 11.72 -11.27
N VAL A 225 5.97 12.72 -12.05
CA VAL A 225 5.42 14.00 -11.56
C VAL A 225 3.90 13.98 -11.63
N LEU A 226 3.25 14.31 -10.52
CA LEU A 226 1.79 14.50 -10.46
C LEU A 226 1.39 15.72 -11.32
N VAL A 227 0.51 15.50 -12.29
CA VAL A 227 0.08 16.55 -13.23
C VAL A 227 -1.42 16.84 -13.18
N GLY A 228 -2.20 16.02 -12.51
CA GLY A 228 -3.63 16.22 -12.43
C GLY A 228 -4.35 15.16 -11.59
N GLU A 229 -5.65 15.38 -11.45
CA GLU A 229 -6.54 14.53 -10.67
C GLU A 229 -7.81 14.28 -11.45
N LEU A 230 -8.38 13.12 -11.28
CA LEU A 230 -9.72 12.78 -11.76
C LEU A 230 -10.66 12.69 -10.56
N ASN A 231 -11.81 13.36 -10.68
CA ASN A 231 -12.87 13.24 -9.69
C ASN A 231 -13.59 11.87 -9.79
N SER A 232 -14.57 11.64 -8.93
CA SER A 232 -15.33 10.39 -8.86
C SER A 232 -15.93 9.95 -10.21
N ASN A 233 -16.61 10.85 -10.93
CA ASN A 233 -17.25 10.53 -12.21
C ASN A 233 -16.23 10.30 -13.32
N GLU A 234 -15.19 11.11 -13.37
CA GLU A 234 -14.07 10.97 -14.30
C GLU A 234 -13.31 9.66 -14.06
N THR A 235 -13.18 9.25 -12.79
CA THR A 235 -12.59 7.96 -12.40
C THR A 235 -13.37 6.79 -12.94
N ILE A 236 -14.70 6.80 -12.83
CA ILE A 236 -15.56 5.76 -13.41
C ILE A 236 -15.33 5.66 -14.93
N ALA A 237 -15.33 6.81 -15.63
CA ALA A 237 -15.09 6.84 -17.06
C ALA A 237 -13.70 6.30 -17.42
N PHE A 238 -12.67 6.72 -16.69
CA PHE A 238 -11.29 6.27 -16.87
C PHE A 238 -11.15 4.74 -16.67
N LEU A 239 -11.72 4.19 -15.60
CA LEU A 239 -11.67 2.76 -15.32
C LEU A 239 -12.48 1.94 -16.32
N ASN A 240 -13.60 2.45 -16.79
CA ASN A 240 -14.40 1.81 -17.83
C ASN A 240 -13.64 1.72 -19.17
N MET A 241 -12.97 2.80 -19.59
CA MET A 241 -12.13 2.79 -20.81
C MET A 241 -10.97 1.79 -20.70
N ARG A 242 -10.48 1.53 -19.48
CA ARG A 242 -9.43 0.55 -19.22
C ARG A 242 -9.94 -0.89 -19.03
N ASN A 243 -11.26 -1.13 -19.09
CA ASN A 243 -11.88 -2.41 -18.72
C ASN A 243 -11.47 -2.90 -17.31
N ALA A 244 -11.29 -1.97 -16.37
CA ALA A 244 -10.79 -2.22 -15.03
C ALA A 244 -11.89 -2.29 -13.96
N VAL A 245 -13.15 -2.12 -14.36
CA VAL A 245 -14.31 -2.17 -13.47
C VAL A 245 -15.29 -3.23 -13.95
N ASP A 246 -15.84 -4.02 -13.01
CA ASP A 246 -16.79 -5.10 -13.33
C ASP A 246 -18.24 -4.59 -13.36
N ARG A 247 -18.56 -3.59 -12.57
CA ARG A 247 -19.86 -2.89 -12.52
C ARG A 247 -19.69 -1.54 -11.83
N PHE A 248 -20.54 -0.60 -12.19
CA PHE A 248 -20.59 0.72 -11.56
C PHE A 248 -21.97 1.34 -11.67
N LEU A 249 -22.24 2.35 -10.87
CA LEU A 249 -23.45 3.16 -10.89
C LEU A 249 -23.11 4.56 -11.40
N ILE A 250 -23.92 5.06 -12.32
CA ILE A 250 -23.88 6.47 -12.75
C ILE A 250 -25.21 7.09 -12.43
N SER A 251 -25.19 8.22 -11.72
CA SER A 251 -26.37 9.06 -11.52
C SER A 251 -26.33 10.22 -12.50
N VAL A 252 -27.32 10.30 -13.38
CA VAL A 252 -27.45 11.39 -14.35
C VAL A 252 -28.70 12.22 -14.06
N PRO A 253 -28.70 13.55 -14.29
CA PRO A 253 -29.90 14.34 -14.14
C PRO A 253 -31.01 13.83 -15.09
N ASP A 254 -32.23 13.76 -14.59
CA ASP A 254 -33.40 13.40 -15.41
C ASP A 254 -33.62 14.50 -16.46
N PRO A 255 -33.60 14.17 -17.78
CA PRO A 255 -33.79 15.15 -18.84
C PRO A 255 -35.19 15.77 -18.84
N PHE A 256 -36.19 15.11 -18.22
CA PHE A 256 -37.58 15.58 -18.15
C PHE A 256 -37.88 16.32 -16.83
N ASN A 257 -37.11 16.02 -15.76
CA ASN A 257 -37.27 16.65 -14.47
C ASN A 257 -35.93 16.89 -13.83
N HIS A 258 -35.33 18.04 -14.05
CA HIS A 258 -33.97 18.39 -13.60
C HIS A 258 -33.77 18.37 -12.08
N ASN A 259 -34.84 18.27 -11.28
CA ASN A 259 -34.75 18.10 -9.84
C ASN A 259 -34.53 16.63 -9.40
N ASN A 260 -34.63 15.71 -10.34
CA ASN A 260 -34.47 14.28 -10.09
C ASN A 260 -33.20 13.74 -10.76
N TYR A 261 -32.72 12.61 -10.25
CA TYR A 261 -31.64 11.86 -10.84
C TYR A 261 -32.10 10.46 -11.23
N ILE A 262 -31.54 9.95 -12.33
CA ILE A 262 -31.74 8.59 -12.80
C ILE A 262 -30.46 7.82 -12.52
N ASP A 263 -30.58 6.75 -11.74
CA ASP A 263 -29.47 5.86 -11.42
C ASP A 263 -29.40 4.72 -12.42
N ILE A 264 -28.26 4.62 -13.10
CA ILE A 264 -28.02 3.62 -14.14
C ILE A 264 -26.93 2.66 -13.68
N TYR A 265 -27.32 1.40 -13.50
CA TYR A 265 -26.35 0.32 -13.26
C TYR A 265 -25.74 -0.13 -14.58
N VAL A 266 -24.42 -0.02 -14.68
CA VAL A 266 -23.69 -0.42 -15.88
C VAL A 266 -22.83 -1.64 -15.54
N THR A 267 -22.97 -2.68 -16.35
CA THR A 267 -22.05 -3.83 -16.34
C THR A 267 -21.35 -3.85 -17.69
N PRO A 268 -20.08 -3.43 -17.77
CA PRO A 268 -19.37 -3.39 -19.02
C PRO A 268 -19.27 -4.77 -19.65
N LEU A 269 -19.61 -4.89 -20.92
CA LEU A 269 -19.29 -6.07 -21.71
C LEU A 269 -17.77 -6.06 -21.91
N LYS A 270 -17.08 -7.11 -21.47
CA LYS A 270 -15.63 -7.26 -21.72
C LYS A 270 -15.42 -7.28 -23.23
N SER A 271 -15.01 -6.15 -23.81
CA SER A 271 -14.65 -6.11 -25.22
C SER A 271 -13.39 -6.95 -25.41
N ARG A 272 -13.43 -7.92 -26.33
CA ARG A 272 -12.20 -8.55 -26.82
C ARG A 272 -11.35 -7.45 -27.46
N LYS A 273 -10.13 -7.26 -26.97
CA LYS A 273 -9.14 -6.52 -27.74
C LYS A 273 -8.97 -7.24 -29.05
N VAL A 274 -9.34 -6.62 -30.15
CA VAL A 274 -9.00 -7.04 -31.51
C VAL A 274 -7.55 -6.69 -31.76
#